data_410aeb8bdc54b5cff5965b8086d641a8
#
_entry.id   410aeb8bdc54b5cff5965b8086d641a8
#
_cell.length_a   1.000
_cell.length_b   1.000
_cell.length_c   1.000
_cell.angle_alpha   90.00
_cell.angle_beta   90.00
_cell.angle_gamma   90.00
#
_symmetry.space_group_name_H-M   'P 1'
#
loop_
_entity.id
_entity.type
_entity.pdbx_description
1 polymer ?
#
loop_
_entity_poly.entity_id
_entity_poly.type
_entity_poly.pdbx_seq_one_letter_code
_entity_poly.pdbx_strand_id
1 'polypeptide(L)'
;MRILTHTVTEADSRQTVRQLLGRLWHISGGFLSRLKFRGAITVNGAPVTVRFVPRPGDLLAADVSDLPGENPHIQPVDYPLDILYEDEDLLLINKPAGVAMHPAALTEEPVTVAGAVAHYLRTDCFHAVNRLDRGTTGVMAAAKTGYIHALCMAQLHTDAFQRDYRAVCEGVPVPGEGDIDLPLGRAEGSLLKRCPDPQGLPAHTHYEVLAAANGRALLRLTPTTGRTHQLRVHLAAIGHPLTGDWLYGTEDRALIARPALHSYHLVMRHPLTGALIDVTAPLPADMQALLR
;
A
#
# COMPACT_ATOMS: atom_id res chain seq x y z
N MET A 1 9.14 17.54 -7.77
CA MET A 1 10.36 17.09 -8.50
C MET A 1 11.24 16.31 -7.55
N ARG A 2 11.68 15.09 -7.91
CA ARG A 2 12.53 14.24 -7.07
C ARG A 2 13.83 13.92 -7.80
N ILE A 3 14.92 14.54 -7.34
CA ILE A 3 16.27 14.34 -7.90
C ILE A 3 17.10 13.60 -6.85
N LEU A 4 17.64 12.45 -7.23
CA LEU A 4 18.63 11.72 -6.45
C LEU A 4 20.01 12.27 -6.78
N THR A 5 20.86 12.51 -5.79
CA THR A 5 22.21 13.03 -5.97
C THR A 5 23.23 12.20 -5.22
N HIS A 6 24.43 12.09 -5.80
CA HIS A 6 25.56 11.42 -5.17
C HIS A 6 26.86 12.08 -5.59
N THR A 7 27.68 12.47 -4.62
CA THR A 7 29.05 12.91 -4.90
C THR A 7 29.93 11.67 -5.09
N VAL A 8 30.49 11.53 -6.28
CA VAL A 8 31.33 10.39 -6.65
C VAL A 8 32.58 10.36 -5.76
N THR A 9 32.86 9.20 -5.19
CA THR A 9 34.00 8.96 -4.30
C THR A 9 35.12 8.18 -4.99
N GLU A 10 36.29 8.04 -4.38
CA GLU A 10 37.34 7.16 -4.86
C GLU A 10 36.90 5.69 -5.00
N ALA A 11 36.00 5.22 -4.11
CA ALA A 11 35.44 3.87 -4.19
C ALA A 11 34.53 3.66 -5.42
N ASP A 12 34.02 4.73 -6.00
CA ASP A 12 33.19 4.73 -7.20
C ASP A 12 34.04 4.81 -8.49
N SER A 13 35.32 5.05 -8.38
CA SER A 13 36.23 5.23 -9.51
C SER A 13 36.17 4.04 -10.47
N ARG A 14 36.25 4.31 -11.78
CA ARG A 14 36.14 3.34 -12.87
C ARG A 14 34.75 2.73 -13.10
N GLN A 15 33.74 3.06 -12.27
CA GLN A 15 32.37 2.64 -12.52
C GLN A 15 31.70 3.58 -13.52
N THR A 16 30.95 3.01 -14.44
CA THR A 16 30.08 3.79 -15.34
C THR A 16 28.87 4.34 -14.59
N VAL A 17 28.27 5.40 -15.11
CA VAL A 17 26.99 5.93 -14.60
C VAL A 17 25.95 4.82 -14.47
N ARG A 18 25.87 3.88 -15.44
CA ARG A 18 24.95 2.72 -15.36
C ARG A 18 25.18 1.88 -14.10
N GLN A 19 26.44 1.59 -13.79
CA GLN A 19 26.79 0.76 -12.62
C GLN A 19 26.49 1.52 -11.32
N LEU A 20 26.79 2.81 -11.26
CA LEU A 20 26.50 3.66 -10.11
C LEU A 20 24.99 3.76 -9.86
N LEU A 21 24.17 4.05 -10.88
CA LEU A 21 22.72 4.15 -10.77
C LEU A 21 22.10 2.82 -10.28
N GLY A 22 22.59 1.68 -10.79
CA GLY A 22 22.12 0.37 -10.35
C GLY A 22 22.51 0.05 -8.91
N ARG A 23 23.75 0.34 -8.51
CA ARG A 23 24.27 0.05 -7.17
C ARG A 23 23.71 0.98 -6.09
N LEU A 24 23.73 2.30 -6.36
CA LEU A 24 23.34 3.31 -5.37
C LEU A 24 21.83 3.39 -5.16
N TRP A 25 21.08 3.28 -6.24
CA TRP A 25 19.64 3.57 -6.23
C TRP A 25 18.79 2.46 -6.82
N HIS A 26 19.33 1.28 -7.05
CA HIS A 26 18.61 0.11 -7.56
C HIS A 26 17.80 0.38 -8.84
N ILE A 27 18.29 1.31 -9.70
CA ILE A 27 17.61 1.66 -10.95
C ILE A 27 17.61 0.47 -11.90
N SER A 28 16.42 -0.07 -12.19
CA SER A 28 16.25 -1.19 -13.12
C SER A 28 16.58 -0.79 -14.56
N GLY A 29 16.90 -1.78 -15.41
CA GLY A 29 17.19 -1.54 -16.82
C GLY A 29 16.04 -0.86 -17.58
N GLY A 30 14.79 -1.20 -17.27
CA GLY A 30 13.62 -0.57 -17.86
C GLY A 30 13.47 0.88 -17.45
N PHE A 31 13.64 1.18 -16.16
CA PHE A 31 13.58 2.56 -15.67
C PHE A 31 14.76 3.40 -16.19
N LEU A 32 15.96 2.82 -16.24
CA LEU A 32 17.14 3.47 -16.82
C LEU A 32 16.90 3.90 -18.27
N SER A 33 16.21 3.07 -19.07
CA SER A 33 15.86 3.43 -20.44
C SER A 33 14.98 4.68 -20.49
N ARG A 34 13.98 4.78 -19.61
CA ARG A 34 13.13 5.98 -19.50
C ARG A 34 13.94 7.24 -19.13
N LEU A 35 14.82 7.14 -18.12
CA LEU A 35 15.69 8.25 -17.71
C LEU A 35 16.59 8.75 -18.85
N LYS A 36 17.14 7.83 -19.65
CA LYS A 36 17.96 8.19 -20.83
C LYS A 36 17.19 9.01 -21.86
N PHE A 37 15.97 8.57 -22.22
CA PHE A 37 15.17 9.30 -23.20
C PHE A 37 14.79 10.71 -22.73
N ARG A 38 14.66 10.92 -21.43
CA ARG A 38 14.32 12.22 -20.82
C ARG A 38 15.53 13.14 -20.65
N GLY A 39 16.75 12.67 -20.86
CA GLY A 39 17.94 13.42 -20.47
C GLY A 39 18.06 13.66 -18.96
N ALA A 40 17.43 12.80 -18.16
CA ALA A 40 17.27 12.96 -16.72
C ALA A 40 18.50 12.56 -15.90
N ILE A 41 19.63 12.24 -16.55
CA ILE A 41 20.87 11.84 -15.90
C ILE A 41 21.94 12.88 -16.22
N THR A 42 22.49 13.50 -15.17
CA THR A 42 23.51 14.54 -15.31
C THR A 42 24.72 14.27 -14.43
N VAL A 43 25.87 14.81 -14.85
CA VAL A 43 27.08 14.92 -14.02
C VAL A 43 27.49 16.39 -14.03
N ASN A 44 27.63 17.00 -12.85
CA ASN A 44 27.88 18.43 -12.68
C ASN A 44 26.89 19.32 -13.46
N GLY A 45 25.61 18.91 -13.52
CA GLY A 45 24.56 19.59 -14.25
C GLY A 45 24.53 19.36 -15.77
N ALA A 46 25.53 18.72 -16.35
CA ALA A 46 25.58 18.41 -17.77
C ALA A 46 25.01 17.00 -18.08
N PRO A 47 24.12 16.85 -19.08
CA PRO A 47 23.60 15.53 -19.48
C PRO A 47 24.73 14.59 -19.91
N VAL A 48 24.69 13.34 -19.45
CA VAL A 48 25.70 12.34 -19.76
C VAL A 48 25.07 11.03 -20.25
N THR A 49 25.87 10.24 -20.97
CA THR A 49 25.46 8.89 -21.34
C THR A 49 25.68 7.92 -20.17
N VAL A 50 24.97 6.82 -20.16
CA VAL A 50 25.11 5.77 -19.13
C VAL A 50 26.47 5.05 -19.16
N ARG A 51 27.26 5.25 -20.23
CA ARG A 51 28.64 4.73 -20.38
C ARG A 51 29.68 5.70 -19.82
N PHE A 52 29.29 6.92 -19.50
CA PHE A 52 30.20 7.90 -18.92
C PHE A 52 30.79 7.36 -17.60
N VAL A 53 32.05 7.61 -17.35
CA VAL A 53 32.75 7.26 -16.11
C VAL A 53 33.06 8.58 -15.38
N PRO A 54 32.30 8.93 -14.33
CA PRO A 54 32.55 10.16 -13.59
C PRO A 54 33.83 10.04 -12.74
N ARG A 55 34.40 11.17 -12.38
CA ARG A 55 35.59 11.27 -11.53
C ARG A 55 35.21 11.50 -10.07
N PRO A 56 36.08 11.12 -9.12
CA PRO A 56 35.90 11.53 -7.73
C PRO A 56 35.73 13.04 -7.60
N GLY A 57 34.74 13.47 -6.82
CA GLY A 57 34.32 14.85 -6.68
C GLY A 57 33.19 15.30 -7.62
N ASP A 58 32.91 14.57 -8.70
CA ASP A 58 31.78 14.87 -9.58
C ASP A 58 30.43 14.65 -8.86
N LEU A 59 29.44 15.49 -9.15
CA LEU A 59 28.08 15.35 -8.67
C LEU A 59 27.22 14.61 -9.71
N LEU A 60 26.95 13.33 -9.48
CA LEU A 60 26.01 12.55 -10.26
C LEU A 60 24.58 12.87 -9.79
N ALA A 61 23.67 13.14 -10.72
CA ALA A 61 22.26 13.35 -10.41
C ALA A 61 21.34 12.57 -11.38
N ALA A 62 20.18 12.13 -10.86
CA ALA A 62 19.14 11.48 -11.65
C ALA A 62 17.75 12.02 -11.21
N ASP A 63 16.99 12.57 -12.16
CA ASP A 63 15.62 13.00 -11.93
C ASP A 63 14.67 11.80 -12.09
N VAL A 64 14.15 11.30 -10.97
CA VAL A 64 13.25 10.15 -10.88
C VAL A 64 11.78 10.56 -10.73
N SER A 65 11.46 11.81 -10.98
CA SER A 65 10.07 12.33 -10.94
C SER A 65 9.19 11.64 -11.99
N ASP A 66 7.90 11.57 -11.69
CA ASP A 66 6.90 11.20 -12.68
C ASP A 66 6.74 12.31 -13.74
N LEU A 67 6.20 11.95 -14.89
CA LEU A 67 5.83 12.91 -15.91
C LEU A 67 4.38 13.38 -15.69
N PRO A 68 4.08 14.67 -15.89
CA PRO A 68 2.71 15.14 -15.90
C PRO A 68 1.88 14.43 -16.97
N GLY A 69 0.61 14.15 -16.69
CA GLY A 69 -0.34 13.53 -17.64
C GLY A 69 -0.30 11.99 -17.69
N GLU A 70 0.45 11.32 -16.79
CA GLU A 70 0.49 9.84 -16.75
C GLU A 70 -0.83 9.21 -16.29
N ASN A 71 -1.66 9.92 -15.52
CA ASN A 71 -2.95 9.41 -15.01
C ASN A 71 -4.11 10.41 -15.18
N PRO A 72 -4.58 10.65 -16.40
CA PRO A 72 -5.62 11.66 -16.67
C PRO A 72 -6.99 11.35 -16.02
N HIS A 73 -7.18 10.14 -15.49
CA HIS A 73 -8.43 9.72 -14.83
C HIS A 73 -8.48 10.09 -13.34
N ILE A 74 -7.38 10.53 -12.74
CA ILE A 74 -7.36 10.98 -11.35
C ILE A 74 -7.75 12.45 -11.33
N GLN A 75 -8.93 12.75 -10.78
CA GLN A 75 -9.38 14.11 -10.55
C GLN A 75 -8.94 14.55 -9.15
N PRO A 76 -8.04 15.55 -9.02
CA PRO A 76 -7.67 16.08 -7.73
C PRO A 76 -8.89 16.64 -6.97
N VAL A 77 -9.04 16.27 -5.71
CA VAL A 77 -10.15 16.72 -4.85
C VAL A 77 -9.61 17.20 -3.51
N ASP A 78 -10.07 18.38 -3.08
CA ASP A 78 -9.74 18.91 -1.75
C ASP A 78 -10.47 18.10 -0.67
N TYR A 79 -9.74 17.19 -0.05
CA TYR A 79 -10.22 16.33 1.02
C TYR A 79 -9.12 16.17 2.08
N PRO A 80 -9.43 16.37 3.37
CA PRO A 80 -8.43 16.33 4.43
C PRO A 80 -7.82 14.93 4.55
N LEU A 81 -6.50 14.84 4.60
CA LEU A 81 -5.75 13.62 4.85
C LEU A 81 -5.30 13.59 6.31
N ASP A 82 -5.59 12.49 7.00
CA ASP A 82 -5.02 12.18 8.31
C ASP A 82 -3.65 11.51 8.09
N ILE A 83 -2.58 12.34 8.12
CA ILE A 83 -1.21 11.92 7.80
C ILE A 83 -0.56 11.33 9.04
N LEU A 84 -0.11 10.08 8.93
CA LEU A 84 0.58 9.34 9.98
C LEU A 84 2.11 9.42 9.86
N TYR A 85 2.60 9.49 8.62
CA TYR A 85 4.01 9.63 8.30
C TYR A 85 4.18 10.29 6.92
N GLU A 86 5.15 11.16 6.79
CA GLU A 86 5.51 11.75 5.51
C GLU A 86 7.00 12.09 5.46
N ASP A 87 7.63 11.81 4.33
CA ASP A 87 8.97 12.27 3.96
C ASP A 87 9.02 12.67 2.48
N GLU A 88 10.21 12.79 1.90
CA GLU A 88 10.36 13.14 0.47
C GLU A 88 9.83 12.06 -0.49
N ASP A 89 9.75 10.81 -0.06
CA ASP A 89 9.52 9.64 -0.91
C ASP A 89 8.19 8.93 -0.61
N LEU A 90 7.68 9.02 0.61
CA LEU A 90 6.52 8.28 1.09
C LEU A 90 5.49 9.18 1.77
N LEU A 91 4.23 8.76 1.68
CA LEU A 91 3.10 9.34 2.40
C LEU A 91 2.25 8.20 2.97
N LEU A 92 2.15 8.09 4.30
CA LEU A 92 1.30 7.12 4.97
C LEU A 92 0.15 7.86 5.66
N ILE A 93 -1.07 7.43 5.38
CA ILE A 93 -2.28 8.05 5.90
C ILE A 93 -3.15 7.05 6.67
N ASN A 94 -3.94 7.56 7.59
CA ASN A 94 -5.06 6.83 8.18
C ASN A 94 -6.29 6.99 7.28
N LYS A 95 -6.49 6.03 6.38
CA LYS A 95 -7.61 6.07 5.43
C LYS A 95 -8.96 6.03 6.16
N PRO A 96 -9.86 6.96 5.92
CA PRO A 96 -11.21 6.90 6.48
C PRO A 96 -12.07 5.80 5.82
N ALA A 97 -13.17 5.42 6.50
CA ALA A 97 -14.20 4.56 5.92
C ALA A 97 -14.96 5.27 4.78
N GLY A 98 -15.53 4.49 3.87
CA GLY A 98 -16.40 5.00 2.79
C GLY A 98 -15.66 5.62 1.60
N VAL A 99 -14.37 5.92 1.70
CA VAL A 99 -13.55 6.49 0.62
C VAL A 99 -12.87 5.36 -0.19
N ALA A 100 -13.14 5.31 -1.49
CA ALA A 100 -12.51 4.35 -2.39
C ALA A 100 -11.04 4.71 -2.67
N MET A 101 -10.20 3.72 -3.00
CA MET A 101 -8.79 3.96 -3.36
C MET A 101 -8.64 4.72 -4.67
N HIS A 102 -9.40 4.31 -5.69
CA HIS A 102 -9.35 4.86 -7.04
C HIS A 102 -10.76 5.12 -7.57
N PRO A 103 -10.92 6.01 -8.56
CA PRO A 103 -12.17 6.12 -9.30
C PRO A 103 -12.57 4.76 -9.89
N ALA A 104 -13.84 4.44 -9.86
CA ALA A 104 -14.38 3.24 -10.51
C ALA A 104 -15.09 3.62 -11.80
N ALA A 105 -14.91 2.81 -12.86
CA ALA A 105 -15.46 3.09 -14.17
C ALA A 105 -17.00 3.14 -14.23
N LEU A 106 -17.67 2.53 -13.25
CA LEU A 106 -19.13 2.36 -13.22
C LEU A 106 -19.83 3.16 -12.11
N THR A 107 -19.09 3.85 -11.24
CA THR A 107 -19.67 4.63 -10.14
C THR A 107 -18.98 5.99 -10.07
N GLU A 108 -19.77 7.04 -9.98
CA GLU A 108 -19.25 8.37 -9.68
C GLU A 108 -18.83 8.40 -8.20
N GLU A 109 -17.54 8.40 -7.96
CA GLU A 109 -16.97 8.55 -6.63
C GLU A 109 -16.49 10.00 -6.48
N PRO A 110 -17.22 10.85 -5.74
CA PRO A 110 -16.88 12.27 -5.62
C PRO A 110 -15.54 12.47 -4.91
N VAL A 111 -15.16 11.52 -4.04
CA VAL A 111 -13.89 11.53 -3.31
C VAL A 111 -13.24 10.16 -3.42
N THR A 112 -11.97 10.15 -3.80
CA THR A 112 -11.11 8.96 -3.74
C THR A 112 -9.80 9.29 -3.04
N VAL A 113 -9.13 8.28 -2.48
CA VAL A 113 -7.79 8.47 -1.91
C VAL A 113 -6.83 8.99 -2.99
N ALA A 114 -6.93 8.46 -4.20
CA ALA A 114 -6.12 8.94 -5.34
C ALA A 114 -6.32 10.43 -5.60
N GLY A 115 -7.57 10.90 -5.63
CA GLY A 115 -7.90 12.31 -5.84
C GLY A 115 -7.43 13.21 -4.69
N ALA A 116 -7.63 12.78 -3.44
CA ALA A 116 -7.18 13.53 -2.26
C ALA A 116 -5.64 13.64 -2.20
N VAL A 117 -4.92 12.54 -2.46
CA VAL A 117 -3.45 12.54 -2.50
C VAL A 117 -2.92 13.36 -3.68
N ALA A 118 -3.56 13.26 -4.85
CA ALA A 118 -3.20 14.07 -6.02
C ALA A 118 -3.35 15.57 -5.75
N HIS A 119 -4.42 15.98 -5.07
CA HIS A 119 -4.60 17.37 -4.63
C HIS A 119 -3.53 17.81 -3.64
N TYR A 120 -3.30 17.01 -2.60
CA TYR A 120 -2.33 17.30 -1.55
C TYR A 120 -0.90 17.44 -2.10
N LEU A 121 -0.46 16.49 -2.92
CA LEU A 121 0.88 16.48 -3.52
C LEU A 121 1.01 17.38 -4.76
N ARG A 122 -0.09 17.96 -5.25
CA ARG A 122 -0.15 18.75 -6.49
C ARG A 122 0.40 17.99 -7.70
N THR A 123 -0.09 16.76 -7.87
CA THR A 123 0.30 15.83 -8.94
C THR A 123 -0.94 15.18 -9.53
N ASP A 124 -0.82 14.58 -10.71
CA ASP A 124 -1.82 13.70 -11.32
C ASP A 124 -1.48 12.21 -11.12
N CYS A 125 -0.41 11.93 -10.38
CA CYS A 125 0.05 10.57 -10.13
C CYS A 125 -0.33 10.11 -8.71
N PHE A 126 -0.72 8.83 -8.61
CA PHE A 126 -0.99 8.18 -7.33
C PHE A 126 -0.46 6.74 -7.34
N HIS A 127 0.48 6.46 -6.47
CA HIS A 127 1.19 5.19 -6.39
C HIS A 127 0.93 4.50 -5.05
N ALA A 128 -0.21 3.80 -4.94
CA ALA A 128 -0.56 3.05 -3.73
C ALA A 128 0.37 1.85 -3.53
N VAL A 129 1.10 1.79 -2.42
CA VAL A 129 1.95 0.65 -2.05
C VAL A 129 1.09 -0.50 -1.54
N ASN A 130 0.08 -0.23 -0.71
CA ASN A 130 -0.95 -1.20 -0.34
C ASN A 130 -2.34 -0.63 -0.64
N ARG A 131 -3.33 -1.52 -0.75
CA ARG A 131 -4.71 -1.13 -1.02
C ARG A 131 -5.60 -1.59 0.11
N LEU A 132 -6.59 -0.75 0.43
CA LEU A 132 -7.65 -1.06 1.38
C LEU A 132 -9.00 -1.02 0.65
N ASP A 133 -9.94 -1.87 1.08
CA ASP A 133 -11.31 -1.81 0.57
C ASP A 133 -11.97 -0.48 0.96
N ARG A 134 -13.04 -0.08 0.27
CA ARG A 134 -13.77 1.17 0.54
C ARG A 134 -14.18 1.31 2.02
N GLY A 135 -14.71 0.24 2.62
CA GLY A 135 -15.13 0.22 4.03
C GLY A 135 -14.01 0.00 5.04
N THR A 136 -12.82 -0.41 4.61
CA THR A 136 -11.67 -0.64 5.48
C THR A 136 -10.99 0.68 5.82
N THR A 137 -10.69 0.88 7.10
CA THR A 137 -9.97 2.04 7.62
C THR A 137 -8.51 1.73 7.93
N GLY A 138 -7.69 2.75 8.23
CA GLY A 138 -6.36 2.58 8.81
C GLY A 138 -5.20 2.83 7.86
N VAL A 139 -4.02 2.33 8.22
CA VAL A 139 -2.76 2.66 7.56
C VAL A 139 -2.76 2.26 6.09
N MET A 140 -2.60 3.25 5.23
CA MET A 140 -2.39 3.10 3.79
C MET A 140 -1.13 3.86 3.40
N ALA A 141 -0.23 3.21 2.67
CA ALA A 141 1.02 3.80 2.19
C ALA A 141 0.94 4.12 0.69
N ALA A 142 1.35 5.32 0.33
CA ALA A 142 1.58 5.76 -1.04
C ALA A 142 3.04 6.17 -1.23
N ALA A 143 3.60 5.84 -2.37
CA ALA A 143 4.87 6.38 -2.83
C ALA A 143 4.63 7.68 -3.61
N LYS A 144 5.52 8.66 -3.47
CA LYS A 144 5.38 9.96 -4.13
C LYS A 144 5.82 9.96 -5.59
N THR A 145 6.49 8.89 -6.04
CA THR A 145 6.87 8.68 -7.45
C THR A 145 6.75 7.21 -7.84
N GLY A 146 6.57 6.94 -9.14
CA GLY A 146 6.52 5.57 -9.67
C GLY A 146 7.84 4.81 -9.48
N TYR A 147 8.96 5.51 -9.39
CA TYR A 147 10.24 4.90 -9.06
C TYR A 147 10.28 4.36 -7.61
N ILE A 148 9.89 5.18 -6.65
CA ILE A 148 9.80 4.77 -5.23
C ILE A 148 8.76 3.65 -5.05
N HIS A 149 7.63 3.75 -5.74
CA HIS A 149 6.62 2.69 -5.75
C HIS A 149 7.22 1.34 -6.18
N ALA A 150 8.00 1.31 -7.27
CA ALA A 150 8.62 0.07 -7.73
C ALA A 150 9.56 -0.54 -6.69
N LEU A 151 10.30 0.28 -5.94
CA LEU A 151 11.15 -0.18 -4.85
C LEU A 151 10.34 -0.71 -3.65
N CYS A 152 9.22 -0.05 -3.30
CA CYS A 152 8.31 -0.53 -2.26
C CYS A 152 7.66 -1.86 -2.65
N MET A 153 7.23 -2.00 -3.91
CA MET A 153 6.61 -3.24 -4.42
C MET A 153 7.56 -4.44 -4.33
N ALA A 154 8.87 -4.24 -4.42
CA ALA A 154 9.86 -5.30 -4.23
C ALA A 154 9.91 -5.82 -2.78
N GLN A 155 9.42 -5.07 -1.80
CA GLN A 155 9.38 -5.46 -0.38
C GLN A 155 8.09 -6.19 0.02
N LEU A 156 6.99 -6.07 -0.76
CA LEU A 156 5.63 -6.45 -0.36
C LEU A 156 5.44 -7.91 0.11
N HIS A 157 6.31 -8.83 -0.31
CA HIS A 157 6.22 -10.25 0.02
C HIS A 157 7.48 -10.73 0.75
N THR A 158 8.15 -9.82 1.43
CA THR A 158 9.33 -10.09 2.25
C THR A 158 9.07 -9.64 3.70
N ASP A 159 9.93 -10.04 4.61
CA ASP A 159 9.87 -9.60 6.01
C ASP A 159 10.09 -8.09 6.19
N ALA A 160 10.52 -7.40 5.11
CA ALA A 160 10.69 -5.95 5.11
C ALA A 160 9.36 -5.18 5.05
N PHE A 161 8.22 -5.85 4.80
CA PHE A 161 6.91 -5.24 4.73
C PHE A 161 5.87 -6.07 5.48
N GLN A 162 5.49 -5.63 6.67
CA GLN A 162 4.54 -6.33 7.53
C GLN A 162 3.28 -5.49 7.74
N ARG A 163 2.14 -6.15 7.84
CA ARG A 163 0.82 -5.52 8.02
C ARG A 163 0.02 -6.29 9.06
N ASP A 164 -0.45 -5.57 10.05
CA ASP A 164 -1.39 -6.09 11.03
C ASP A 164 -2.74 -5.39 10.88
N TYR A 165 -3.80 -6.17 10.94
CA TYR A 165 -5.16 -5.66 10.94
C TYR A 165 -5.82 -5.95 12.29
N ARG A 166 -6.78 -5.09 12.66
CA ARG A 166 -7.77 -5.37 13.70
C ARG A 166 -9.10 -5.59 13.03
N ALA A 167 -9.79 -6.64 13.46
CA ALA A 167 -11.10 -7.00 12.94
C ALA A 167 -12.03 -7.36 14.10
N VAL A 168 -13.32 -7.05 13.97
CA VAL A 168 -14.33 -7.61 14.85
C VAL A 168 -15.18 -8.57 14.03
N CYS A 169 -15.28 -9.82 14.49
CA CYS A 169 -16.06 -10.87 13.84
C CYS A 169 -17.23 -11.33 14.71
N GLU A 170 -18.23 -11.95 14.08
CA GLU A 170 -19.33 -12.61 14.76
C GLU A 170 -18.87 -13.95 15.35
N GLY A 171 -19.27 -14.22 16.58
CA GLY A 171 -18.81 -15.36 17.35
C GLY A 171 -17.36 -15.24 17.83
N VAL A 172 -16.84 -16.30 18.41
CA VAL A 172 -15.46 -16.40 18.91
C VAL A 172 -14.82 -17.61 18.27
N PRO A 173 -13.79 -17.45 17.42
CA PRO A 173 -13.10 -18.58 16.83
C PRO A 173 -12.49 -19.54 17.86
N VAL A 174 -12.62 -20.84 17.62
CA VAL A 174 -12.00 -21.90 18.41
C VAL A 174 -11.28 -22.86 17.45
N PRO A 175 -9.95 -23.01 17.57
CA PRO A 175 -9.04 -22.39 18.55
C PRO A 175 -8.95 -20.87 18.41
N GLY A 176 -8.50 -20.19 19.46
CA GLY A 176 -8.35 -18.73 19.49
C GLY A 176 -7.22 -18.17 18.63
N GLU A 177 -6.44 -19.03 17.99
CA GLU A 177 -5.33 -18.72 17.09
C GLU A 177 -5.27 -19.78 16.00
N GLY A 178 -4.93 -19.39 14.79
CA GLY A 178 -4.78 -20.32 13.68
C GLY A 178 -4.50 -19.67 12.34
N ASP A 179 -4.32 -20.51 11.34
CA ASP A 179 -4.03 -20.13 9.97
C ASP A 179 -5.21 -20.48 9.06
N ILE A 180 -5.54 -19.56 8.15
CA ILE A 180 -6.53 -19.75 7.09
C ILE A 180 -5.78 -19.77 5.77
N ASP A 181 -5.65 -20.95 5.19
CA ASP A 181 -4.92 -21.18 3.94
C ASP A 181 -5.91 -21.67 2.87
N LEU A 182 -6.66 -20.71 2.33
CA LEU A 182 -7.71 -20.93 1.33
C LEU A 182 -7.46 -20.08 0.10
N PRO A 183 -7.13 -20.67 -1.07
CA PRO A 183 -7.03 -19.94 -2.32
C PRO A 183 -8.34 -19.23 -2.67
N LEU A 184 -8.24 -18.04 -3.28
CA LEU A 184 -9.39 -17.17 -3.57
C LEU A 184 -9.58 -16.94 -5.06
N GLY A 185 -10.82 -17.17 -5.51
CA GLY A 185 -11.32 -16.87 -6.84
C GLY A 185 -12.43 -15.84 -6.86
N ARG A 186 -12.95 -15.57 -8.03
CA ARG A 186 -14.15 -14.75 -8.22
C ARG A 186 -15.37 -15.64 -8.10
N ALA A 187 -16.35 -15.25 -7.29
CA ALA A 187 -17.62 -15.97 -7.21
C ALA A 187 -18.36 -15.91 -8.57
N GLU A 188 -18.95 -17.03 -8.94
CA GLU A 188 -19.70 -17.16 -10.20
C GLU A 188 -20.82 -16.09 -10.27
N GLY A 189 -20.98 -15.46 -11.42
CA GLY A 189 -21.99 -14.43 -11.65
C GLY A 189 -21.73 -13.10 -10.94
N SER A 190 -20.63 -12.92 -10.20
CA SER A 190 -20.35 -11.68 -9.47
C SER A 190 -19.09 -10.96 -9.95
N LEU A 191 -19.21 -9.65 -10.15
CA LEU A 191 -18.05 -8.79 -10.40
C LEU A 191 -17.27 -8.43 -9.13
N LEU A 192 -17.95 -8.43 -7.97
CA LEU A 192 -17.38 -7.95 -6.70
C LEU A 192 -17.00 -9.10 -5.77
N LYS A 193 -17.89 -10.11 -5.62
CA LYS A 193 -17.74 -11.15 -4.60
C LYS A 193 -16.59 -12.10 -4.94
N ARG A 194 -15.82 -12.46 -3.91
CA ARG A 194 -14.80 -13.50 -3.94
C ARG A 194 -15.28 -14.71 -3.13
N CYS A 195 -14.70 -15.88 -3.40
CA CYS A 195 -14.99 -17.10 -2.65
C CYS A 195 -13.71 -17.94 -2.54
N PRO A 196 -13.65 -18.86 -1.59
CA PRO A 196 -12.66 -19.93 -1.63
C PRO A 196 -12.80 -20.70 -2.94
N ASP A 197 -11.69 -20.91 -3.63
CA ASP A 197 -11.63 -21.55 -4.93
C ASP A 197 -10.29 -22.31 -5.06
N PRO A 198 -10.29 -23.64 -5.14
CA PRO A 198 -9.06 -24.42 -5.29
C PRO A 198 -8.24 -24.06 -6.54
N GLN A 199 -8.88 -23.48 -7.56
CA GLN A 199 -8.21 -22.97 -8.77
C GLN A 199 -7.84 -21.47 -8.66
N GLY A 200 -8.16 -20.86 -7.53
CA GLY A 200 -7.92 -19.43 -7.27
C GLY A 200 -6.47 -19.10 -6.95
N LEU A 201 -6.24 -17.83 -6.65
CA LEU A 201 -4.91 -17.37 -6.25
C LEU A 201 -4.62 -17.76 -4.79
N PRO A 202 -3.42 -18.29 -4.48
CA PRO A 202 -3.02 -18.58 -3.10
C PRO A 202 -3.23 -17.39 -2.18
N ALA A 203 -3.83 -17.62 -1.03
CA ALA A 203 -4.10 -16.61 -0.01
C ALA A 203 -3.93 -17.23 1.38
N HIS A 204 -3.19 -16.54 2.24
CA HIS A 204 -2.89 -16.99 3.60
C HIS A 204 -3.10 -15.86 4.60
N THR A 205 -3.77 -16.16 5.72
CA THR A 205 -4.06 -15.22 6.82
C THR A 205 -3.87 -15.95 8.15
N HIS A 206 -2.99 -15.45 8.98
CA HIS A 206 -2.91 -15.83 10.39
C HIS A 206 -3.89 -14.99 11.21
N TYR A 207 -4.62 -15.60 12.17
CA TYR A 207 -5.49 -14.88 13.08
C TYR A 207 -5.21 -15.23 14.54
N GLU A 208 -5.45 -14.27 15.44
CA GLU A 208 -5.34 -14.39 16.88
C GLU A 208 -6.50 -13.64 17.54
N VAL A 209 -7.21 -14.28 18.46
CA VAL A 209 -8.26 -13.65 19.28
C VAL A 209 -7.60 -12.82 20.38
N LEU A 210 -7.80 -11.51 20.35
CA LEU A 210 -7.26 -10.58 21.35
C LEU A 210 -8.22 -10.35 22.52
N ALA A 211 -9.54 -10.34 22.24
CA ALA A 211 -10.60 -10.15 23.22
C ALA A 211 -11.91 -10.70 22.68
N ALA A 212 -12.83 -11.02 23.59
CA ALA A 212 -14.18 -11.44 23.25
C ALA A 212 -15.21 -10.75 24.16
N ALA A 213 -16.26 -10.22 23.57
CA ALA A 213 -17.39 -9.60 24.28
C ALA A 213 -18.65 -9.61 23.41
N ASN A 214 -19.82 -9.71 24.05
CA ASN A 214 -21.13 -9.60 23.40
C ASN A 214 -21.33 -10.56 22.20
N GLY A 215 -20.79 -11.78 22.28
CA GLY A 215 -20.87 -12.76 21.19
C GLY A 215 -19.97 -12.46 19.99
N ARG A 216 -19.00 -11.55 20.12
CA ARG A 216 -18.03 -11.13 19.10
C ARG A 216 -16.60 -11.28 19.59
N ALA A 217 -15.65 -11.34 18.66
CA ALA A 217 -14.23 -11.35 18.97
C ALA A 217 -13.49 -10.22 18.24
N LEU A 218 -12.58 -9.57 18.97
CA LEU A 218 -11.54 -8.72 18.38
C LEU A 218 -10.37 -9.61 17.97
N LEU A 219 -10.00 -9.55 16.72
CA LEU A 219 -8.92 -10.33 16.15
C LEU A 219 -7.73 -9.44 15.75
N ARG A 220 -6.52 -9.98 15.90
CA ARG A 220 -5.38 -9.63 15.08
C ARG A 220 -5.40 -10.50 13.84
N LEU A 221 -5.20 -9.89 12.66
CA LEU A 221 -5.06 -10.60 11.40
C LEU A 221 -3.74 -10.20 10.73
N THR A 222 -2.91 -11.19 10.41
CA THR A 222 -1.62 -10.99 9.76
C THR A 222 -1.58 -11.71 8.42
N PRO A 223 -1.98 -11.05 7.31
CA PRO A 223 -1.95 -11.68 5.99
C PRO A 223 -0.54 -11.65 5.39
N THR A 224 -0.06 -12.77 4.85
CA THR A 224 1.18 -12.84 4.06
C THR A 224 0.94 -12.54 2.57
N THR A 225 -0.32 -12.57 2.14
CA THR A 225 -0.78 -12.25 0.78
C THR A 225 -1.74 -11.06 0.80
N GLY A 226 -2.12 -10.54 -0.37
CA GLY A 226 -3.01 -9.35 -0.47
C GLY A 226 -4.08 -9.50 -1.56
N ARG A 227 -4.95 -10.53 -1.47
CA ARG A 227 -6.04 -10.74 -2.45
C ARG A 227 -7.24 -9.85 -2.11
N THR A 228 -8.01 -9.49 -3.14
CA THR A 228 -9.24 -8.71 -2.97
C THR A 228 -10.16 -9.37 -1.97
N HIS A 229 -10.61 -8.62 -0.96
CA HIS A 229 -11.49 -9.07 0.13
C HIS A 229 -10.94 -10.25 0.96
N GLN A 230 -9.64 -10.55 0.90
CA GLN A 230 -9.06 -11.75 1.49
C GLN A 230 -9.50 -11.97 2.94
N LEU A 231 -9.29 -11.02 3.84
CA LEU A 231 -9.59 -11.14 5.26
C LEU A 231 -11.09 -11.37 5.51
N ARG A 232 -11.94 -10.70 4.73
CA ARG A 232 -13.40 -10.82 4.80
C ARG A 232 -13.88 -12.22 4.39
N VAL A 233 -13.34 -12.73 3.27
CA VAL A 233 -13.69 -14.07 2.75
C VAL A 233 -13.16 -15.16 3.68
N HIS A 234 -11.91 -15.04 4.14
CA HIS A 234 -11.29 -16.03 5.01
C HIS A 234 -12.06 -16.20 6.32
N LEU A 235 -12.40 -15.11 7.00
CA LEU A 235 -13.17 -15.18 8.24
C LEU A 235 -14.59 -15.71 8.01
N ALA A 236 -15.26 -15.32 6.93
CA ALA A 236 -16.57 -15.86 6.57
C ALA A 236 -16.50 -17.36 6.27
N ALA A 237 -15.44 -17.83 5.61
CA ALA A 237 -15.26 -19.24 5.27
C ALA A 237 -15.07 -20.15 6.48
N ILE A 238 -14.52 -19.62 7.59
CA ILE A 238 -14.40 -20.36 8.86
C ILE A 238 -15.60 -20.15 9.79
N GLY A 239 -16.68 -19.53 9.31
CA GLY A 239 -17.93 -19.33 10.07
C GLY A 239 -17.95 -18.10 10.98
N HIS A 240 -16.96 -17.21 10.87
CA HIS A 240 -16.82 -16.00 11.68
C HIS A 240 -16.74 -14.73 10.79
N PRO A 241 -17.81 -14.38 10.03
CA PRO A 241 -17.79 -13.20 9.17
C PRO A 241 -17.56 -11.93 10.00
N LEU A 242 -17.00 -10.90 9.35
CA LEU A 242 -16.83 -9.60 9.99
C LEU A 242 -18.16 -8.98 10.35
N THR A 243 -18.25 -8.39 11.53
CA THR A 243 -19.42 -7.60 11.96
C THR A 243 -19.68 -6.48 10.96
N GLY A 244 -20.93 -6.33 10.51
CA GLY A 244 -21.35 -5.32 9.54
C GLY A 244 -20.93 -5.57 8.09
N ASP A 245 -20.39 -6.74 7.77
CA ASP A 245 -20.03 -7.09 6.39
C ASP A 245 -21.24 -7.51 5.57
N TRP A 246 -21.79 -6.56 4.81
CA TRP A 246 -22.98 -6.75 3.97
C TRP A 246 -22.77 -7.77 2.82
N LEU A 247 -21.53 -8.08 2.44
CA LEU A 247 -21.24 -8.95 1.31
C LEU A 247 -20.97 -10.41 1.72
N TYR A 248 -20.37 -10.61 2.89
CA TYR A 248 -19.95 -11.94 3.36
C TYR A 248 -20.56 -12.35 4.70
N GLY A 249 -21.26 -11.45 5.37
CA GLY A 249 -21.91 -11.68 6.65
C GLY A 249 -23.33 -11.09 6.66
N THR A 250 -23.70 -10.50 7.77
CA THR A 250 -24.99 -9.82 7.97
C THR A 250 -24.76 -8.32 8.09
N GLU A 251 -25.48 -7.54 7.28
CA GLU A 251 -25.49 -6.09 7.41
C GLU A 251 -26.31 -5.68 8.64
N ASP A 252 -25.70 -4.91 9.53
CA ASP A 252 -26.37 -4.25 10.65
C ASP A 252 -25.84 -2.82 10.80
N ARG A 253 -26.51 -1.89 10.12
CA ARG A 253 -26.10 -0.47 10.09
C ARG A 253 -26.36 0.25 11.39
N ALA A 254 -27.21 -0.28 12.26
CA ALA A 254 -27.43 0.29 13.58
C ALA A 254 -26.21 0.01 14.49
N LEU A 255 -25.53 -1.09 14.23
CA LEU A 255 -24.35 -1.51 14.98
C LEU A 255 -23.06 -0.93 14.39
N ILE A 256 -22.83 -1.15 13.09
CA ILE A 256 -21.72 -0.57 12.33
C ILE A 256 -22.07 -0.53 10.84
N ALA A 257 -21.83 0.59 10.18
CA ALA A 257 -22.23 0.82 8.78
C ALA A 257 -21.24 0.27 7.74
N ARG A 258 -20.27 -0.55 8.16
CA ARG A 258 -19.19 -1.07 7.32
C ARG A 258 -18.63 -2.38 7.86
N PRO A 259 -17.90 -3.18 7.10
CA PRO A 259 -17.12 -4.27 7.65
C PRO A 259 -16.18 -3.78 8.75
N ALA A 260 -16.23 -4.39 9.93
CA ALA A 260 -15.39 -4.04 11.07
C ALA A 260 -13.95 -4.49 10.86
N LEU A 261 -13.25 -3.82 9.94
CA LEU A 261 -11.88 -4.09 9.53
C LEU A 261 -11.05 -2.81 9.50
N HIS A 262 -9.86 -2.89 10.07
CA HIS A 262 -8.95 -1.76 10.23
C HIS A 262 -7.51 -2.20 10.02
N SER A 263 -6.80 -1.57 9.09
CA SER A 263 -5.35 -1.70 8.89
C SER A 263 -4.65 -0.98 10.04
N TYR A 264 -4.36 -1.74 11.10
CA TYR A 264 -3.94 -1.17 12.38
C TYR A 264 -2.48 -0.76 12.39
N HIS A 265 -1.59 -1.60 11.84
CA HIS A 265 -0.16 -1.42 11.95
C HIS A 265 0.53 -1.80 10.64
N LEU A 266 1.52 -1.01 10.26
CA LEU A 266 2.34 -1.23 9.08
C LEU A 266 3.80 -0.98 9.45
N VAL A 267 4.65 -1.97 9.16
CA VAL A 267 6.10 -1.86 9.25
C VAL A 267 6.70 -2.05 7.87
N MET A 268 7.58 -1.14 7.47
CA MET A 268 8.32 -1.27 6.21
C MET A 268 9.70 -0.64 6.32
N ARG A 269 10.60 -1.00 5.41
CA ARG A 269 11.86 -0.28 5.28
C ARG A 269 11.73 0.82 4.25
N HIS A 270 12.24 2.00 4.58
CA HIS A 270 12.34 3.08 3.61
C HIS A 270 13.18 2.62 2.42
N PRO A 271 12.66 2.69 1.17
CA PRO A 271 13.26 2.01 0.01
C PRO A 271 14.64 2.52 -0.41
N LEU A 272 15.01 3.75 -0.03
CA LEU A 272 16.33 4.33 -0.35
C LEU A 272 17.29 4.31 0.85
N THR A 273 16.79 4.63 2.05
CA THR A 273 17.65 4.79 3.23
C THR A 273 17.79 3.51 4.05
N GLY A 274 16.88 2.55 3.87
CA GLY A 274 16.78 1.34 4.69
C GLY A 274 16.25 1.58 6.12
N ALA A 275 15.92 2.83 6.48
CA ALA A 275 15.38 3.17 7.79
C ALA A 275 14.05 2.42 8.05
N LEU A 276 13.85 1.99 9.29
CA LEU A 276 12.59 1.36 9.69
C LEU A 276 11.50 2.43 9.81
N ILE A 277 10.39 2.20 9.14
CA ILE A 277 9.15 2.94 9.27
C ILE A 277 8.16 2.03 9.98
N ASP A 278 7.68 2.45 11.13
CA ASP A 278 6.78 1.70 12.02
C ASP A 278 5.62 2.63 12.38
N VAL A 279 4.42 2.36 11.82
CA VAL A 279 3.28 3.27 11.89
C VAL A 279 2.02 2.52 12.33
N THR A 280 1.34 3.08 13.33
CA THR A 280 0.07 2.56 13.86
C THR A 280 -1.04 3.60 13.69
N ALA A 281 -2.20 3.17 13.19
CA ALA A 281 -3.42 3.96 13.19
C ALA A 281 -4.28 3.58 14.41
N PRO A 282 -4.86 4.55 15.16
CA PRO A 282 -5.69 4.24 16.31
C PRO A 282 -6.96 3.47 15.92
N LEU A 283 -7.36 2.48 16.74
CA LEU A 283 -8.58 1.72 16.50
C LEU A 283 -9.80 2.66 16.48
N PRO A 284 -10.61 2.65 15.42
CA PRO A 284 -11.77 3.56 15.28
C PRO A 284 -12.82 3.36 16.38
N ALA A 285 -13.49 4.44 16.79
CA ALA A 285 -14.48 4.43 17.85
C ALA A 285 -15.67 3.51 17.57
N ASP A 286 -16.10 3.39 16.31
CA ASP A 286 -17.16 2.47 15.87
C ASP A 286 -16.79 1.00 16.14
N MET A 287 -15.55 0.61 15.94
CA MET A 287 -15.07 -0.75 16.25
C MET A 287 -14.88 -0.95 17.76
N GLN A 288 -14.42 0.07 18.48
CA GLN A 288 -14.30 -0.01 19.95
C GLN A 288 -15.66 -0.20 20.62
N ALA A 289 -16.72 0.42 20.09
CA ALA A 289 -18.08 0.30 20.61
C ALA A 289 -18.66 -1.13 20.51
N LEU A 290 -18.21 -1.93 19.55
CA LEU A 290 -18.67 -3.32 19.36
C LEU A 290 -18.27 -4.26 20.51
N LEU A 291 -17.28 -3.87 21.29
CA LEU A 291 -16.66 -4.69 22.34
C LEU A 291 -17.02 -4.21 23.77
N ARG A 292 -17.88 -3.19 23.88
CA ARG A 292 -18.37 -2.62 25.16
C ARG A 292 -19.74 -3.20 25.60
#